data_7b49097dcfcd76ac7a057aeceea255e0
#
_entry.id   7b49097dcfcd76ac7a057aeceea255e0
#
_cell.length_a   1.000
_cell.length_b   1.000
_cell.length_c   1.000
_cell.angle_alpha   90.00
_cell.angle_beta   90.00
_cell.angle_gamma   90.00
#
_symmetry.space_group_name_H-M   'P 1'
#
loop_
_entity.id
_entity.type
_entity.pdbx_description
1 polymer ?
#
loop_
_entity_poly.entity_id
_entity_poly.type
_entity_poly.pdbx_seq_one_letter_code
_entity_poly.pdbx_strand_id
1 'polypeptide(L)'
;MPTDVEPVTIPDFLKWKSDRRRIAVLTAYDFPTARLLDASGVDCILVGDSLGTVVQGWETTLRVTIDQVIYHAEMVARASRRALVVADLPFLSYQVSPRQALKSAGRVLKETNCQAVKLEGGRKMAATIRAVVDADIPVMGHVGLRPQAIRRLGAYKVQRSTDEIMDDAQAVAESGAFAVVLECIPREMAAKITAQLTIPTIGIGAGPHCDGQVLVYHDMLGITEGHRPKFVRQYADLGQQIKAAVAGYVADVGEGRFPGETESFR
;
A
#
# COMPACT_ATOMS: atom_id res chain seq x y z
N MET A 1 -2.37 -15.75 25.02
CA MET A 1 -2.84 -14.86 23.94
C MET A 1 -3.77 -15.68 23.06
N PRO A 2 -4.95 -15.19 22.62
CA PRO A 2 -5.84 -15.99 21.79
C PRO A 2 -5.13 -16.37 20.49
N THR A 3 -5.07 -17.63 20.18
CA THR A 3 -4.33 -18.24 19.07
C THR A 3 -5.19 -18.47 17.83
N ASP A 4 -6.42 -17.94 17.76
CA ASP A 4 -7.39 -18.23 16.70
C ASP A 4 -7.76 -16.96 15.90
N VAL A 5 -6.76 -16.25 15.38
CA VAL A 5 -7.03 -15.22 14.37
C VAL A 5 -6.77 -15.84 13.00
N GLU A 6 -7.85 -16.11 12.25
CA GLU A 6 -7.73 -16.63 10.88
C GLU A 6 -7.04 -15.59 9.98
N PRO A 7 -5.97 -15.95 9.27
CA PRO A 7 -5.31 -15.08 8.32
C PRO A 7 -6.23 -14.73 7.13
N VAL A 8 -6.17 -13.48 6.69
CA VAL A 8 -6.85 -13.04 5.46
C VAL A 8 -6.15 -13.63 4.25
N THR A 9 -6.94 -14.23 3.38
CA THR A 9 -6.46 -14.90 2.16
C THR A 9 -6.93 -14.21 0.88
N ILE A 10 -6.33 -14.54 -0.26
CA ILE A 10 -6.76 -14.04 -1.57
C ILE A 10 -8.24 -14.39 -1.87
N PRO A 11 -8.73 -15.62 -1.62
CA PRO A 11 -10.15 -15.94 -1.77
C PRO A 11 -11.09 -15.08 -0.94
N ASP A 12 -10.68 -14.63 0.27
CA ASP A 12 -11.50 -13.75 1.09
C ASP A 12 -11.78 -12.42 0.39
N PHE A 13 -10.83 -11.86 -0.34
CA PHE A 13 -11.02 -10.63 -1.10
C PHE A 13 -12.17 -10.78 -2.12
N LEU A 14 -12.20 -11.88 -2.88
CA LEU A 14 -13.25 -12.15 -3.85
C LEU A 14 -14.60 -12.37 -3.18
N LYS A 15 -14.61 -13.13 -2.07
CA LYS A 15 -15.80 -13.35 -1.25
C LYS A 15 -16.34 -12.03 -0.70
N TRP A 16 -15.49 -11.16 -0.17
CA TRP A 16 -15.91 -9.88 0.40
C TRP A 16 -16.52 -8.94 -0.63
N LYS A 17 -16.05 -8.99 -1.88
CA LYS A 17 -16.71 -8.27 -2.96
C LYS A 17 -18.14 -8.76 -3.17
N SER A 18 -18.35 -10.08 -3.26
CA SER A 18 -19.69 -10.66 -3.43
C SER A 18 -20.60 -10.37 -2.23
N ASP A 19 -20.05 -10.40 -1.02
CA ASP A 19 -20.75 -10.11 0.24
C ASP A 19 -20.93 -8.59 0.49
N ARG A 20 -20.37 -7.74 -0.36
CA ARG A 20 -20.34 -6.27 -0.20
C ARG A 20 -19.67 -5.80 1.10
N ARG A 21 -18.76 -6.61 1.64
CA ARG A 21 -17.95 -6.25 2.80
C ARG A 21 -16.83 -5.31 2.35
N ARG A 22 -16.67 -4.18 3.04
CA ARG A 22 -15.60 -3.21 2.74
C ARG A 22 -14.25 -3.70 3.21
N ILE A 23 -13.21 -3.41 2.41
CA ILE A 23 -11.83 -3.83 2.64
C ILE A 23 -11.02 -2.62 3.10
N ALA A 24 -10.42 -2.72 4.28
CA ALA A 24 -9.55 -1.69 4.83
C ALA A 24 -8.09 -2.02 4.54
N VAL A 25 -7.39 -1.13 3.82
CA VAL A 25 -5.98 -1.29 3.48
C VAL A 25 -5.19 -0.10 4.01
N LEU A 26 -4.04 -0.35 4.62
CA LEU A 26 -3.08 0.69 5.00
C LEU A 26 -1.67 0.31 4.56
N THR A 27 -0.82 1.30 4.33
CA THR A 27 0.61 1.00 4.13
C THR A 27 1.30 0.78 5.47
N ALA A 28 2.38 -0.01 5.49
CA ALA A 28 3.35 -0.07 6.57
C ALA A 28 4.74 -0.39 6.01
N TYR A 29 5.79 -0.01 6.77
CA TYR A 29 7.17 -0.15 6.31
C TYR A 29 8.12 -0.70 7.37
N ASP A 30 7.62 -1.02 8.56
CA ASP A 30 8.42 -1.55 9.67
C ASP A 30 7.61 -2.50 10.56
N PHE A 31 8.32 -3.25 11.37
CA PHE A 31 7.74 -4.28 12.23
C PHE A 31 6.76 -3.73 13.29
N PRO A 32 7.09 -2.67 14.09
CA PRO A 32 6.19 -2.21 15.14
C PRO A 32 4.91 -1.60 14.55
N THR A 33 5.01 -0.83 13.47
CA THR A 33 3.83 -0.27 12.78
C THR A 33 2.93 -1.39 12.25
N ALA A 34 3.48 -2.37 11.54
CA ALA A 34 2.70 -3.49 11.01
C ALA A 34 1.96 -4.26 12.11
N ARG A 35 2.62 -4.49 13.26
CA ARG A 35 1.98 -5.12 14.45
C ARG A 35 0.79 -4.33 14.96
N LEU A 36 0.90 -3.01 15.03
CA LEU A 36 -0.20 -2.15 15.48
C LEU A 36 -1.37 -2.17 14.48
N LEU A 37 -1.09 -2.08 13.18
CA LEU A 37 -2.12 -2.13 12.14
C LEU A 37 -2.84 -3.48 12.12
N ASP A 38 -2.09 -4.58 12.17
CA ASP A 38 -2.64 -5.94 12.21
C ASP A 38 -3.55 -6.16 13.43
N ALA A 39 -3.08 -5.75 14.61
CA ALA A 39 -3.86 -5.82 15.85
C ALA A 39 -5.11 -4.91 15.83
N SER A 40 -5.11 -3.87 15.00
CA SER A 40 -6.25 -2.96 14.82
C SER A 40 -7.29 -3.48 13.80
N GLY A 41 -7.06 -4.64 13.19
CA GLY A 41 -8.02 -5.30 12.32
C GLY A 41 -7.99 -4.83 10.85
N VAL A 42 -6.88 -4.23 10.39
CA VAL A 42 -6.67 -3.91 8.97
C VAL A 42 -6.68 -5.21 8.15
N ASP A 43 -7.40 -5.23 7.04
CA ASP A 43 -7.55 -6.45 6.22
C ASP A 43 -6.33 -6.73 5.35
N CYS A 44 -5.66 -5.67 4.90
CA CYS A 44 -4.47 -5.80 4.06
C CYS A 44 -3.45 -4.71 4.42
N ILE A 45 -2.19 -5.08 4.47
CA ILE A 45 -1.07 -4.16 4.63
C ILE A 45 -0.29 -4.12 3.33
N LEU A 46 -0.12 -2.92 2.78
CA LEU A 46 0.65 -2.68 1.56
C LEU A 46 2.03 -2.14 1.91
N VAL A 47 3.07 -2.84 1.50
CA VAL A 47 4.44 -2.31 1.50
C VAL A 47 4.65 -1.61 0.17
N GLY A 48 4.21 -0.34 0.11
CA GLY A 48 4.18 0.46 -1.11
C GLY A 48 5.53 1.07 -1.45
N ASP A 49 5.77 1.36 -2.74
CA ASP A 49 6.92 2.15 -3.19
C ASP A 49 6.86 3.60 -2.70
N SER A 50 5.71 4.03 -2.15
CA SER A 50 5.56 5.26 -1.35
C SER A 50 6.56 5.35 -0.16
N LEU A 51 7.19 4.21 0.24
CA LEU A 51 8.34 4.24 1.16
C LEU A 51 9.43 5.22 0.72
N GLY A 52 9.61 5.41 -0.59
CA GLY A 52 10.56 6.38 -1.13
C GLY A 52 10.28 7.81 -0.68
N THR A 53 9.02 8.18 -0.58
CA THR A 53 8.63 9.54 -0.17
C THR A 53 8.47 9.67 1.34
N VAL A 54 7.77 8.75 2.00
CA VAL A 54 7.38 8.92 3.41
C VAL A 54 8.39 8.34 4.42
N VAL A 55 9.30 7.48 3.97
CA VAL A 55 10.36 6.88 4.83
C VAL A 55 11.74 7.39 4.42
N GLN A 56 12.04 7.41 3.11
CA GLN A 56 13.36 7.79 2.61
C GLN A 56 13.49 9.28 2.29
N GLY A 57 12.37 10.05 2.27
CA GLY A 57 12.38 11.49 2.05
C GLY A 57 12.69 11.92 0.61
N TRP A 58 12.52 11.03 -0.39
CA TRP A 58 12.68 11.38 -1.80
C TRP A 58 11.44 12.12 -2.33
N GLU A 59 11.62 12.96 -3.33
CA GLU A 59 10.50 13.66 -4.01
C GLU A 59 9.57 12.71 -4.80
N THR A 60 10.08 11.55 -5.20
CA THR A 60 9.33 10.56 -6.00
C THR A 60 9.68 9.13 -5.59
N THR A 61 8.83 8.18 -5.97
CA THR A 61 9.05 6.75 -5.69
C THR A 61 10.08 6.09 -6.63
N LEU A 62 10.56 6.80 -7.67
CA LEU A 62 11.40 6.23 -8.74
C LEU A 62 12.75 5.68 -8.28
N ARG A 63 13.25 6.11 -7.13
CA ARG A 63 14.56 5.67 -6.60
C ARG A 63 14.49 4.40 -5.78
N VAL A 64 13.28 3.95 -5.45
CA VAL A 64 13.09 2.74 -4.66
C VAL A 64 13.55 1.51 -5.44
N THR A 65 14.38 0.69 -4.83
CA THR A 65 14.86 -0.57 -5.41
C THR A 65 14.05 -1.76 -4.92
N ILE A 66 14.10 -2.87 -5.68
CA ILE A 66 13.46 -4.11 -5.25
C ILE A 66 14.03 -4.64 -3.93
N ASP A 67 15.33 -4.46 -3.69
CA ASP A 67 15.98 -4.89 -2.45
C ASP A 67 15.47 -4.09 -1.24
N GLN A 68 15.21 -2.80 -1.41
CA GLN A 68 14.60 -1.97 -0.37
C GLN A 68 13.16 -2.41 -0.09
N VAL A 69 12.37 -2.69 -1.12
CA VAL A 69 11.01 -3.23 -0.92
C VAL A 69 11.07 -4.56 -0.17
N ILE A 70 11.93 -5.49 -0.56
CA ILE A 70 12.10 -6.78 0.11
C ILE A 70 12.49 -6.58 1.58
N TYR A 71 13.45 -5.69 1.87
CA TYR A 71 13.87 -5.39 3.24
C TYR A 71 12.71 -4.93 4.13
N HIS A 72 11.89 -4.00 3.66
CA HIS A 72 10.72 -3.52 4.40
C HIS A 72 9.61 -4.57 4.47
N ALA A 73 9.36 -5.28 3.36
CA ALA A 73 8.33 -6.29 3.25
C ALA A 73 8.55 -7.48 4.18
N GLU A 74 9.81 -7.92 4.36
CA GLU A 74 10.17 -8.98 5.31
C GLU A 74 9.77 -8.61 6.74
N MET A 75 10.09 -7.40 7.18
CA MET A 75 9.73 -6.92 8.53
C MET A 75 8.21 -6.83 8.73
N VAL A 76 7.49 -6.28 7.74
CA VAL A 76 6.04 -6.13 7.78
C VAL A 76 5.34 -7.49 7.78
N ALA A 77 5.74 -8.39 6.89
CA ALA A 77 5.12 -9.71 6.79
C ALA A 77 5.38 -10.58 8.03
N ARG A 78 6.56 -10.49 8.63
CA ARG A 78 6.88 -11.17 9.89
C ARG A 78 6.07 -10.63 11.08
N ALA A 79 5.69 -9.35 11.04
CA ALA A 79 4.88 -8.72 12.08
C ALA A 79 3.39 -9.07 11.97
N SER A 80 2.88 -9.30 10.76
CA SER A 80 1.47 -9.51 10.48
C SER A 80 1.07 -10.96 10.76
N ARG A 81 -0.05 -11.15 11.47
CA ARG A 81 -0.62 -12.46 11.79
C ARG A 81 -1.94 -12.73 11.07
N ARG A 82 -2.71 -11.67 10.84
CA ARG A 82 -4.02 -11.71 10.21
C ARG A 82 -4.02 -11.05 8.85
N ALA A 83 -3.55 -9.82 8.74
CA ALA A 83 -3.65 -9.02 7.53
C ALA A 83 -2.91 -9.66 6.35
N LEU A 84 -3.53 -9.65 5.17
CA LEU A 84 -2.87 -9.99 3.91
C LEU A 84 -1.75 -8.97 3.64
N VAL A 85 -0.52 -9.42 3.40
CA VAL A 85 0.59 -8.51 3.09
C VAL A 85 0.89 -8.55 1.60
N VAL A 86 0.83 -7.37 0.98
CA VAL A 86 1.12 -7.15 -0.45
C VAL A 86 2.33 -6.23 -0.56
N ALA A 87 3.31 -6.58 -1.42
CA ALA A 87 4.47 -5.73 -1.67
C ALA A 87 4.45 -5.16 -3.08
N ASP A 88 4.74 -3.85 -3.22
CA ASP A 88 4.86 -3.19 -4.51
C ASP A 88 6.11 -3.68 -5.26
N LEU A 89 5.97 -3.88 -6.56
CA LEU A 89 7.11 -3.95 -7.46
C LEU A 89 7.50 -2.51 -7.85
N PRO A 90 8.69 -2.03 -7.45
CA PRO A 90 9.10 -0.65 -7.71
C PRO A 90 9.44 -0.42 -9.19
N PHE A 91 9.59 0.85 -9.55
CA PHE A 91 9.92 1.28 -10.92
C PHE A 91 11.11 0.52 -11.50
N LEU A 92 10.99 0.07 -12.75
CA LEU A 92 11.95 -0.75 -13.50
C LEU A 92 12.24 -2.14 -12.92
N SER A 93 11.49 -2.62 -11.96
CA SER A 93 11.59 -4.02 -11.51
C SER A 93 10.69 -4.99 -12.28
N TYR A 94 9.75 -4.48 -13.12
CA TYR A 94 8.79 -5.30 -13.88
C TYR A 94 8.49 -4.78 -15.30
N GLN A 95 8.86 -3.54 -15.63
CA GLN A 95 8.48 -2.91 -16.91
C GLN A 95 9.32 -3.38 -18.10
N VAL A 96 10.52 -3.92 -17.88
CA VAL A 96 11.43 -4.31 -18.96
C VAL A 96 10.92 -5.53 -19.72
N SER A 97 10.40 -6.53 -19.00
CA SER A 97 9.83 -7.74 -19.62
C SER A 97 9.02 -8.55 -18.60
N PRO A 98 8.08 -9.41 -19.06
CA PRO A 98 7.37 -10.35 -18.17
C PRO A 98 8.33 -11.27 -17.39
N ARG A 99 9.46 -11.68 -17.99
CA ARG A 99 10.48 -12.49 -17.33
C ARG A 99 11.14 -11.76 -16.17
N GLN A 100 11.40 -10.45 -16.30
CA GLN A 100 11.93 -9.64 -15.21
C GLN A 100 10.89 -9.52 -14.09
N ALA A 101 9.63 -9.22 -14.43
CA ALA A 101 8.54 -9.12 -13.46
C ALA A 101 8.39 -10.41 -12.65
N LEU A 102 8.40 -11.57 -13.32
CA LEU A 102 8.34 -12.86 -12.66
C LEU A 102 9.51 -13.09 -11.70
N LYS A 103 10.74 -12.72 -12.09
CA LYS A 103 11.91 -12.79 -11.20
C LYS A 103 11.75 -11.89 -9.96
N SER A 104 11.29 -10.65 -10.16
CA SER A 104 11.11 -9.71 -9.06
C SER A 104 10.00 -10.17 -8.11
N ALA A 105 8.84 -10.57 -8.64
CA ALA A 105 7.74 -11.11 -7.86
C ALA A 105 8.13 -12.40 -7.10
N GLY A 106 8.85 -13.31 -7.77
CA GLY A 106 9.36 -14.53 -7.15
C GLY A 106 10.34 -14.25 -6.00
N ARG A 107 11.18 -13.22 -6.14
CA ARG A 107 12.05 -12.77 -5.04
C ARG A 107 11.23 -12.28 -3.84
N VAL A 108 10.23 -11.43 -4.07
CA VAL A 108 9.36 -10.95 -2.97
C VAL A 108 8.77 -12.13 -2.20
N LEU A 109 8.13 -13.09 -2.87
CA LEU A 109 7.49 -14.21 -2.18
C LEU A 109 8.49 -15.16 -1.50
N LYS A 110 9.67 -15.34 -2.08
CA LYS A 110 10.70 -16.26 -1.54
C LYS A 110 11.55 -15.67 -0.42
N GLU A 111 11.79 -14.36 -0.47
CA GLU A 111 12.66 -13.66 0.48
C GLU A 111 11.85 -12.99 1.62
N THR A 112 10.52 -12.97 1.50
CA THR A 112 9.60 -12.45 2.52
C THR A 112 8.45 -13.44 2.77
N ASN A 113 7.55 -13.13 3.69
CA ASN A 113 6.30 -13.86 3.89
C ASN A 113 5.09 -13.10 3.26
N CYS A 114 5.32 -12.25 2.27
CA CYS A 114 4.24 -11.60 1.54
C CYS A 114 3.44 -12.62 0.72
N GLN A 115 2.12 -12.43 0.68
CA GLN A 115 1.21 -13.31 -0.04
C GLN A 115 0.94 -12.87 -1.48
N ALA A 116 1.24 -11.62 -1.83
CA ALA A 116 0.99 -11.08 -3.16
C ALA A 116 1.95 -9.94 -3.50
N VAL A 117 1.99 -9.58 -4.78
CA VAL A 117 2.68 -8.40 -5.28
C VAL A 117 1.70 -7.39 -5.86
N LYS A 118 2.05 -6.09 -5.87
CA LYS A 118 1.32 -5.06 -6.61
C LYS A 118 2.20 -4.49 -7.72
N LEU A 119 1.59 -4.10 -8.84
CA LEU A 119 2.26 -3.40 -9.93
C LEU A 119 1.33 -2.41 -10.63
N GLU A 120 1.91 -1.34 -11.18
CA GLU A 120 1.18 -0.27 -11.86
C GLU A 120 1.09 -0.51 -13.36
N GLY A 121 -0.10 -0.25 -13.89
CA GLY A 121 -0.38 -0.24 -15.32
C GLY A 121 -1.62 -1.06 -15.69
N GLY A 122 -2.24 -0.67 -16.79
CA GLY A 122 -3.42 -1.33 -17.35
C GLY A 122 -3.07 -2.23 -18.52
N ARG A 123 -3.75 -2.04 -19.68
CA ARG A 123 -3.59 -2.85 -20.90
C ARG A 123 -2.13 -3.10 -21.30
N LYS A 124 -1.25 -2.12 -21.12
CA LYS A 124 0.18 -2.27 -21.46
C LYS A 124 0.91 -3.27 -20.57
N MET A 125 0.40 -3.54 -19.37
CA MET A 125 0.97 -4.50 -18.43
C MET A 125 0.20 -5.82 -18.38
N ALA A 126 -0.86 -5.99 -19.17
CA ALA A 126 -1.69 -7.19 -19.18
C ALA A 126 -0.86 -8.48 -19.35
N ALA A 127 0.04 -8.53 -20.34
CA ALA A 127 0.92 -9.68 -20.55
C ALA A 127 1.87 -9.93 -19.38
N THR A 128 2.35 -8.86 -18.73
CA THR A 128 3.22 -8.97 -17.56
C THR A 128 2.44 -9.50 -16.34
N ILE A 129 1.24 -8.98 -16.10
CA ILE A 129 0.35 -9.47 -15.03
C ILE A 129 0.04 -10.96 -15.25
N ARG A 130 -0.38 -11.32 -16.47
CA ARG A 130 -0.68 -12.71 -16.84
C ARG A 130 0.50 -13.64 -16.55
N ALA A 131 1.71 -13.27 -16.98
CA ALA A 131 2.89 -14.10 -16.78
C ALA A 131 3.26 -14.33 -15.30
N VAL A 132 2.95 -13.36 -14.43
CA VAL A 132 3.16 -13.49 -12.97
C VAL A 132 2.06 -14.35 -12.36
N VAL A 133 0.80 -14.15 -12.75
CA VAL A 133 -0.37 -14.93 -12.29
C VAL A 133 -0.25 -16.41 -12.73
N ASP A 134 0.16 -16.67 -13.98
CA ASP A 134 0.34 -18.03 -14.52
C ASP A 134 1.45 -18.82 -13.80
N ALA A 135 2.28 -18.12 -13.02
CA ALA A 135 3.28 -18.73 -12.14
C ALA A 135 2.78 -18.85 -10.67
N ASP A 136 1.48 -18.82 -10.45
CA ASP A 136 0.82 -18.94 -9.15
C ASP A 136 1.18 -17.81 -8.15
N ILE A 137 1.60 -16.63 -8.66
CA ILE A 137 1.88 -15.47 -7.83
C ILE A 137 0.69 -14.51 -7.89
N PRO A 138 -0.05 -14.27 -6.78
CA PRO A 138 -1.17 -13.35 -6.77
C PRO A 138 -0.75 -11.90 -7.06
N VAL A 139 -1.51 -11.23 -7.93
CA VAL A 139 -1.22 -9.85 -8.36
C VAL A 139 -2.38 -8.92 -8.00
N MET A 140 -2.07 -7.81 -7.34
CA MET A 140 -2.93 -6.64 -7.23
C MET A 140 -2.51 -5.64 -8.32
N GLY A 141 -3.43 -5.26 -9.19
CA GLY A 141 -3.15 -4.25 -10.21
C GLY A 141 -3.30 -2.83 -9.68
N HIS A 142 -2.89 -1.84 -10.47
CA HIS A 142 -3.04 -0.43 -10.12
C HIS A 142 -3.23 0.42 -11.39
N VAL A 143 -4.35 1.14 -11.47
CA VAL A 143 -4.70 2.01 -12.59
C VAL A 143 -5.12 3.40 -12.11
N GLY A 144 -5.25 4.34 -13.05
CA GLY A 144 -5.49 5.75 -12.78
C GLY A 144 -4.19 6.54 -12.70
N LEU A 145 -4.00 7.34 -11.66
CA LEU A 145 -2.72 7.98 -11.39
C LEU A 145 -1.71 6.90 -11.00
N ARG A 146 -0.55 6.96 -11.63
CA ARG A 146 0.56 6.03 -11.39
C ARG A 146 1.77 6.82 -10.92
N PRO A 147 2.16 6.75 -9.63
CA PRO A 147 3.33 7.44 -9.10
C PRO A 147 4.62 7.15 -9.88
N GLN A 148 4.82 5.91 -10.33
CA GLN A 148 5.98 5.52 -11.14
C GLN A 148 6.01 6.19 -12.53
N ALA A 149 4.89 6.68 -13.02
CA ALA A 149 4.81 7.41 -14.29
C ALA A 149 4.95 8.94 -14.14
N ILE A 150 5.31 9.45 -12.98
CA ILE A 150 5.27 10.89 -12.64
C ILE A 150 6.07 11.77 -13.63
N ARG A 151 7.22 11.28 -14.12
CA ARG A 151 8.02 12.01 -15.12
C ARG A 151 7.28 12.18 -16.45
N ARG A 152 6.47 11.22 -16.85
CA ARG A 152 5.63 11.27 -18.05
C ARG A 152 4.37 12.12 -17.83
N LEU A 153 3.77 12.03 -16.63
CA LEU A 153 2.55 12.75 -16.28
C LEU A 153 2.79 14.22 -15.92
N GLY A 154 4.00 14.56 -15.52
CA GLY A 154 4.45 15.92 -15.16
C GLY A 154 3.94 16.41 -13.80
N ALA A 155 2.90 15.81 -13.24
CA ALA A 155 2.36 16.15 -11.92
C ALA A 155 1.39 15.06 -11.41
N TYR A 156 1.15 15.05 -10.09
CA TYR A 156 0.11 14.24 -9.45
C TYR A 156 -1.27 14.87 -9.70
N LYS A 157 -1.94 14.47 -10.78
CA LYS A 157 -3.25 15.02 -11.18
C LYS A 157 -4.28 13.91 -11.36
N VAL A 158 -5.54 14.25 -11.04
CA VAL A 158 -6.68 13.37 -11.28
C VAL A 158 -6.73 12.97 -12.75
N GLN A 159 -6.76 11.66 -13.01
CA GLN A 159 -6.86 11.08 -14.34
C GLN A 159 -8.33 11.08 -14.77
N ARG A 160 -8.64 11.62 -15.96
CA ARG A 160 -10.02 11.88 -16.43
C ARG A 160 -10.38 11.17 -17.73
N SER A 161 -9.45 10.44 -18.35
CA SER A 161 -9.73 9.67 -19.57
C SER A 161 -10.55 8.45 -19.21
N THR A 162 -11.88 8.57 -19.35
CA THR A 162 -12.86 7.61 -18.83
C THR A 162 -12.71 6.23 -19.47
N ASP A 163 -12.62 6.20 -20.82
CA ASP A 163 -12.58 4.93 -21.55
C ASP A 163 -11.24 4.20 -21.36
N GLU A 164 -10.14 4.95 -21.36
CA GLU A 164 -8.80 4.35 -21.13
C GLU A 164 -8.67 3.71 -19.76
N ILE A 165 -9.19 4.35 -18.70
CA ILE A 165 -9.09 3.82 -17.34
C ILE A 165 -10.00 2.61 -17.16
N MET A 166 -11.19 2.62 -17.76
CA MET A 166 -12.09 1.47 -17.75
C MET A 166 -11.44 0.27 -18.45
N ASP A 167 -10.92 0.47 -19.65
CA ASP A 167 -10.23 -0.57 -20.42
C ASP A 167 -8.98 -1.07 -19.70
N ASP A 168 -8.23 -0.18 -19.04
CA ASP A 168 -7.06 -0.54 -18.26
C ASP A 168 -7.46 -1.41 -17.06
N ALA A 169 -8.51 -1.06 -16.33
CA ALA A 169 -9.00 -1.84 -15.18
C ALA A 169 -9.55 -3.20 -15.60
N GLN A 170 -10.29 -3.25 -16.74
CA GLN A 170 -10.79 -4.48 -17.31
C GLN A 170 -9.65 -5.42 -17.72
N ALA A 171 -8.63 -4.90 -18.42
CA ALA A 171 -7.47 -5.68 -18.83
C ALA A 171 -6.68 -6.26 -17.63
N VAL A 172 -6.60 -5.51 -16.53
CA VAL A 172 -6.00 -6.00 -15.28
C VAL A 172 -6.79 -7.19 -14.72
N ALA A 173 -8.12 -7.07 -14.65
CA ALA A 173 -8.98 -8.15 -14.17
C ALA A 173 -8.90 -9.40 -15.07
N GLU A 174 -8.99 -9.23 -16.39
CA GLU A 174 -8.88 -10.31 -17.38
C GLU A 174 -7.50 -10.99 -17.38
N SER A 175 -6.47 -10.29 -16.93
CA SER A 175 -5.13 -10.86 -16.75
C SER A 175 -4.99 -11.73 -15.50
N GLY A 176 -6.05 -11.85 -14.69
CA GLY A 176 -6.09 -12.71 -13.50
C GLY A 176 -5.65 -12.02 -12.21
N ALA A 177 -5.53 -10.70 -12.16
CA ALA A 177 -5.32 -9.99 -10.91
C ALA A 177 -6.47 -10.26 -9.92
N PHE A 178 -6.16 -10.40 -8.62
CA PHE A 178 -7.19 -10.66 -7.60
C PHE A 178 -7.87 -9.38 -7.09
N ALA A 179 -7.26 -8.22 -7.28
CA ALA A 179 -7.77 -6.91 -6.92
C ALA A 179 -7.13 -5.82 -7.79
N VAL A 180 -7.73 -4.63 -7.82
CA VAL A 180 -7.16 -3.48 -8.52
C VAL A 180 -7.29 -2.19 -7.71
N VAL A 181 -6.18 -1.46 -7.55
CA VAL A 181 -6.17 -0.11 -6.98
C VAL A 181 -6.65 0.89 -8.03
N LEU A 182 -7.56 1.76 -7.63
CA LEU A 182 -8.05 2.89 -8.42
C LEU A 182 -7.55 4.18 -7.77
N GLU A 183 -6.56 4.85 -8.38
CA GLU A 183 -5.95 6.04 -7.79
C GLU A 183 -6.31 7.31 -8.53
N CYS A 184 -6.78 8.32 -7.78
CA CYS A 184 -7.02 9.69 -8.26
C CYS A 184 -7.84 9.74 -9.56
N ILE A 185 -8.99 9.07 -9.57
CA ILE A 185 -9.97 9.07 -10.66
C ILE A 185 -11.31 9.65 -10.18
N PRO A 186 -12.17 10.16 -11.07
CA PRO A 186 -13.51 10.63 -10.70
C PRO A 186 -14.34 9.53 -10.02
N ARG A 187 -15.06 9.88 -8.95
CA ARG A 187 -15.84 8.92 -8.15
C ARG A 187 -16.94 8.20 -8.95
N GLU A 188 -17.54 8.86 -9.95
CA GLU A 188 -18.56 8.28 -10.81
C GLU A 188 -17.95 7.20 -11.72
N MET A 189 -16.72 7.40 -12.17
CA MET A 189 -15.95 6.41 -12.93
C MET A 189 -15.57 5.22 -12.04
N ALA A 190 -15.06 5.48 -10.84
CA ALA A 190 -14.74 4.42 -9.87
C ALA A 190 -15.97 3.56 -9.55
N ALA A 191 -17.15 4.17 -9.40
CA ALA A 191 -18.41 3.45 -9.21
C ALA A 191 -18.75 2.52 -10.38
N LYS A 192 -18.61 3.00 -11.63
CA LYS A 192 -18.82 2.19 -12.83
C LYS A 192 -17.86 1.02 -12.93
N ILE A 193 -16.56 1.28 -12.74
CA ILE A 193 -15.51 0.24 -12.75
C ILE A 193 -15.82 -0.82 -11.68
N THR A 194 -16.13 -0.39 -10.45
CA THR A 194 -16.43 -1.29 -9.34
C THR A 194 -17.63 -2.19 -9.62
N ALA A 195 -18.67 -1.64 -10.29
CA ALA A 195 -19.87 -2.40 -10.63
C ALA A 195 -19.63 -3.42 -11.77
N GLN A 196 -18.69 -3.16 -12.68
CA GLN A 196 -18.41 -4.01 -13.83
C GLN A 196 -17.40 -5.12 -13.55
N LEU A 197 -16.41 -4.84 -12.69
CA LEU A 197 -15.36 -5.82 -12.41
C LEU A 197 -15.84 -6.92 -11.46
N THR A 198 -15.36 -8.13 -11.68
CA THR A 198 -15.57 -9.28 -10.80
C THR A 198 -14.59 -9.31 -9.62
N ILE A 199 -13.45 -8.61 -9.74
CA ILE A 199 -12.44 -8.49 -8.69
C ILE A 199 -12.66 -7.23 -7.84
N PRO A 200 -12.27 -7.21 -6.56
CA PRO A 200 -12.36 -6.03 -5.69
C PRO A 200 -11.59 -4.83 -6.23
N THR A 201 -12.19 -3.64 -6.10
CA THR A 201 -11.53 -2.36 -6.34
C THR A 201 -11.15 -1.71 -5.01
N ILE A 202 -9.90 -1.21 -4.91
CA ILE A 202 -9.36 -0.53 -3.74
C ILE A 202 -9.12 0.94 -4.12
N GLY A 203 -9.88 1.86 -3.53
CA GLY A 203 -9.82 3.28 -3.87
C GLY A 203 -8.78 4.03 -3.07
N ILE A 204 -8.10 4.98 -3.72
CA ILE A 204 -7.36 6.07 -3.11
C ILE A 204 -7.59 7.34 -3.93
N GLY A 205 -8.29 8.32 -3.36
CA GLY A 205 -8.72 9.48 -4.14
C GLY A 205 -9.70 9.16 -5.27
N ALA A 206 -10.45 8.06 -5.15
CA ALA A 206 -11.42 7.56 -6.14
C ALA A 206 -12.88 7.61 -5.63
N GLY A 207 -13.13 8.23 -4.50
CA GLY A 207 -14.46 8.33 -3.89
C GLY A 207 -14.88 7.08 -3.11
N PRO A 208 -16.16 7.03 -2.63
CA PRO A 208 -16.60 6.06 -1.63
C PRO A 208 -17.11 4.73 -2.22
N HIS A 209 -17.18 4.59 -3.55
CA HIS A 209 -17.91 3.48 -4.19
C HIS A 209 -17.04 2.25 -4.48
N CYS A 210 -15.73 2.32 -4.25
CA CYS A 210 -14.85 1.15 -4.34
C CYS A 210 -15.18 0.11 -3.26
N ASP A 211 -14.80 -1.14 -3.48
CA ASP A 211 -15.01 -2.23 -2.51
C ASP A 211 -14.14 -2.06 -1.26
N GLY A 212 -12.99 -1.41 -1.39
CA GLY A 212 -12.11 -1.06 -0.29
C GLY A 212 -11.46 0.31 -0.46
N GLN A 213 -10.66 0.71 0.53
CA GLN A 213 -9.90 1.97 0.53
C GLN A 213 -8.49 1.73 1.05
N VAL A 214 -7.50 2.41 0.45
CA VAL A 214 -6.13 2.43 0.95
C VAL A 214 -5.70 3.86 1.26
N LEU A 215 -4.94 4.03 2.34
CA LEU A 215 -4.22 5.26 2.67
C LEU A 215 -2.78 4.94 3.05
N VAL A 216 -1.90 5.92 2.81
CA VAL A 216 -0.57 5.92 3.41
C VAL A 216 -0.75 6.21 4.91
N TYR A 217 -0.25 5.31 5.77
CA TYR A 217 -0.51 5.42 7.20
C TYR A 217 0.08 6.69 7.82
N HIS A 218 1.23 7.15 7.31
CA HIS A 218 1.85 8.41 7.75
C HIS A 218 0.95 9.62 7.52
N ASP A 219 0.25 9.65 6.38
CA ASP A 219 -0.70 10.74 6.06
C ASP A 219 -1.95 10.64 6.94
N MET A 220 -2.46 9.42 7.13
CA MET A 220 -3.64 9.16 7.96
C MET A 220 -3.42 9.56 9.42
N LEU A 221 -2.22 9.34 9.95
CA LEU A 221 -1.87 9.65 11.35
C LEU A 221 -1.25 11.04 11.54
N GLY A 222 -1.09 11.83 10.47
CA GLY A 222 -0.52 13.18 10.56
C GLY A 222 0.96 13.20 10.92
N ILE A 223 1.72 12.20 10.46
CA ILE A 223 3.19 12.15 10.61
C ILE A 223 3.86 12.90 9.45
N THR A 224 3.32 12.77 8.22
CA THR A 224 3.83 13.48 7.04
C THR A 224 3.66 14.98 7.20
N GLU A 225 4.74 15.72 7.03
CA GLU A 225 4.74 17.19 7.00
C GLU A 225 4.49 17.74 5.58
N GLY A 226 3.95 18.95 5.49
CA GLY A 226 3.75 19.66 4.23
C GLY A 226 2.38 19.45 3.60
N HIS A 227 2.35 19.29 2.26
CA HIS A 227 1.09 19.22 1.51
C HIS A 227 0.37 17.89 1.72
N ARG A 228 -0.86 17.96 2.21
CA ARG A 228 -1.74 16.80 2.36
C ARG A 228 -2.72 16.73 1.18
N PRO A 229 -2.77 15.60 0.46
CA PRO A 229 -3.74 15.40 -0.61
C PRO A 229 -5.18 15.53 -0.12
N LYS A 230 -6.06 16.11 -0.94
CA LYS A 230 -7.47 16.37 -0.58
C LYS A 230 -8.23 15.11 -0.13
N PHE A 231 -7.87 13.95 -0.64
CA PHE A 231 -8.54 12.67 -0.33
C PHE A 231 -8.10 12.08 1.02
N VAL A 232 -7.06 12.61 1.65
CA VAL A 232 -6.58 12.13 2.94
C VAL A 232 -7.43 12.71 4.07
N ARG A 233 -8.12 11.83 4.80
CA ARG A 233 -8.67 12.17 6.12
C ARG A 233 -7.62 11.87 7.17
N GLN A 234 -7.28 12.86 7.97
CA GLN A 234 -6.41 12.68 9.13
C GLN A 234 -7.23 12.18 10.32
N TYR A 235 -6.78 11.10 10.95
CA TYR A 235 -7.43 10.48 12.11
C TYR A 235 -6.71 10.79 13.42
N ALA A 236 -5.44 11.23 13.35
CA ALA A 236 -4.62 11.66 14.47
C ALA A 236 -3.61 12.72 14.02
N ASP A 237 -2.96 13.40 14.97
CA ASP A 237 -1.88 14.36 14.74
C ASP A 237 -0.63 13.90 15.50
N LEU A 238 -0.11 12.73 15.10
CA LEU A 238 1.05 12.15 15.78
C LEU A 238 2.32 12.97 15.57
N GLY A 239 2.44 13.68 14.44
CA GLY A 239 3.58 14.56 14.20
C GLY A 239 3.75 15.62 15.31
N GLN A 240 2.64 16.27 15.71
CA GLN A 240 2.67 17.24 16.81
C GLN A 240 2.88 16.57 18.16
N GLN A 241 2.26 15.41 18.39
CA GLN A 241 2.45 14.68 19.65
C GLN A 241 3.90 14.22 19.83
N ILE A 242 4.53 13.72 18.78
CA ILE A 242 5.96 13.33 18.80
C ILE A 242 6.83 14.56 19.10
N LYS A 243 6.59 15.69 18.43
CA LYS A 243 7.35 16.93 18.69
C LYS A 243 7.20 17.40 20.15
N ALA A 244 6.00 17.39 20.69
CA ALA A 244 5.75 17.77 22.06
C ALA A 244 6.44 16.81 23.07
N ALA A 245 6.36 15.52 22.86
CA ALA A 245 7.02 14.52 23.68
C ALA A 245 8.55 14.66 23.67
N VAL A 246 9.13 14.85 22.47
CA VAL A 246 10.58 15.06 22.32
C VAL A 246 11.01 16.36 22.98
N ALA A 247 10.25 17.45 22.84
CA ALA A 247 10.55 18.72 23.50
C ALA A 247 10.53 18.58 25.04
N GLY A 248 9.56 17.84 25.58
CA GLY A 248 9.51 17.53 27.01
C GLY A 248 10.75 16.76 27.48
N TYR A 249 11.12 15.70 26.75
CA TYR A 249 12.32 14.92 27.05
C TYR A 249 13.60 15.79 27.02
N VAL A 250 13.74 16.65 26.00
CA VAL A 250 14.90 17.56 25.88
C VAL A 250 14.96 18.53 27.07
N ALA A 251 13.82 19.08 27.52
CA ALA A 251 13.76 19.93 28.69
C ALA A 251 14.15 19.17 29.97
N ASP A 252 13.62 17.98 30.19
CA ASP A 252 13.90 17.17 31.37
C ASP A 252 15.39 16.79 31.46
N VAL A 253 16.00 16.42 30.37
CA VAL A 253 17.46 16.16 30.31
C VAL A 253 18.26 17.43 30.60
N GLY A 254 17.86 18.56 29.96
CA GLY A 254 18.57 19.85 30.13
C GLY A 254 18.50 20.39 31.57
N GLU A 255 17.41 20.11 32.28
CA GLU A 255 17.22 20.55 33.67
C GLU A 255 17.59 19.50 34.72
N GLY A 256 18.09 18.33 34.29
CA GLY A 256 18.52 17.24 35.19
C GLY A 256 17.35 16.52 35.87
N ARG A 257 16.15 16.59 35.32
CA ARG A 257 14.98 15.86 35.83
C ARG A 257 14.91 14.43 35.31
N PHE A 258 15.59 14.13 34.19
CA PHE A 258 15.70 12.78 33.63
C PHE A 258 17.20 12.39 33.49
N PRO A 259 17.62 11.17 33.91
CA PRO A 259 16.81 10.19 34.66
C PRO A 259 16.56 10.59 36.11
N GLY A 260 15.41 10.18 36.64
CA GLY A 260 15.13 10.29 38.08
C GLY A 260 15.54 9.04 38.85
N GLU A 261 15.09 8.93 40.10
CA GLU A 261 15.40 7.74 40.96
C GLU A 261 14.78 6.46 40.42
N THR A 262 13.59 6.58 39.75
CA THR A 262 12.85 5.44 39.18
C THR A 262 13.50 4.86 37.92
N GLU A 263 14.23 5.68 37.19
CA GLU A 263 14.98 5.31 35.98
C GLU A 263 16.46 4.97 36.27
N SER A 264 16.89 5.03 37.57
CA SER A 264 18.28 4.78 37.97
C SER A 264 18.46 3.39 38.59
N PHE A 265 19.53 2.71 38.23
CA PHE A 265 19.93 1.48 38.86
C PHE A 265 20.69 1.76 40.17
N ARG A 266 20.45 0.97 41.21
CA ARG A 266 21.17 1.00 42.48
C ARG A 266 22.34 0.02 42.48
#